data_0a4631030f590de0b111cf67d4e0bc2d
#
_entry.id   0a4631030f590de0b111cf67d4e0bc2d
#
_cell.length_a   1.000
_cell.length_b   1.000
_cell.length_c   1.000
_cell.angle_alpha   90.00
_cell.angle_beta   90.00
_cell.angle_gamma   90.00
#
_symmetry.space_group_name_H-M   'P 1'
#
loop_
_entity.id
_entity.type
_entity.pdbx_description
1 polymer ?
#
loop_
_entity_poly.entity_id
_entity_poly.type
_entity_poly.pdbx_seq_one_letter_code
_entity_poly.pdbx_strand_id
1 'polypeptide(L)'
;MKKILILLCLVNTLVISFGQKVRIETLLEDDISIRALEIWQGKVWYTGTASKFGYVGIANPADRKQIKVAPTDFQFRTLAQNDAAFYTINIESPAHIFRINKKDLTITSGVTDAAATAFYDALHYSDGYFYTFSDPAEDLVLQWSRFKDADFPELKPLAPALQMKKGEAAFAASNSNIASAGDYVWLATGGVVSRIFRYHKKTGATQIFETPFVQGNSTQGMYAIDFYNAKKGIAVGGDYTRQKENRNNIATTSDGGKTWQIRASGKNGGYKTCVKYRPGSHGNDILAVGDQMVEYSADGGKSWNIISDEKGLYVCAWVDRNTAVLAGKNKILKMTFAPK
;
A
#
# COMPACT_ATOMS: atom_id res chain seq x y z
N MET A 1 51.18 49.36 -11.02
CA MET A 1 49.94 48.65 -11.32
C MET A 1 50.14 47.17 -10.95
N LYS A 2 49.67 46.72 -9.79
CA LYS A 2 49.79 45.32 -9.34
C LYS A 2 48.57 44.53 -9.86
N LYS A 3 48.81 43.53 -10.70
CA LYS A 3 47.78 42.60 -11.18
C LYS A 3 47.54 41.56 -10.09
N ILE A 4 46.35 41.57 -9.49
CA ILE A 4 45.89 40.51 -8.56
C ILE A 4 45.35 39.38 -9.42
N LEU A 5 46.00 38.20 -9.31
CA LEU A 5 45.58 36.97 -9.93
C LEU A 5 44.63 36.27 -8.95
N ILE A 6 43.31 36.25 -9.24
CA ILE A 6 42.33 35.48 -8.43
C ILE A 6 42.36 34.03 -8.95
N LEU A 7 42.89 33.14 -8.11
CA LEU A 7 42.88 31.70 -8.33
C LEU A 7 41.49 31.16 -7.87
N LEU A 8 40.64 30.83 -8.84
CA LEU A 8 39.35 30.20 -8.56
C LEU A 8 39.58 28.72 -8.31
N CYS A 9 39.63 28.30 -7.04
CA CYS A 9 39.63 26.89 -6.66
C CYS A 9 38.22 26.31 -6.89
N LEU A 10 38.04 25.55 -7.99
CA LEU A 10 36.88 24.68 -8.19
C LEU A 10 36.99 23.51 -7.19
N VAL A 11 36.25 23.60 -6.10
CA VAL A 11 36.03 22.46 -5.20
C VAL A 11 35.05 21.52 -5.90
N ASN A 12 35.56 20.50 -6.56
CA ASN A 12 34.76 19.35 -7.00
C ASN A 12 34.31 18.56 -5.76
N THR A 13 33.12 18.85 -5.26
CA THR A 13 32.47 17.97 -4.28
C THR A 13 32.03 16.69 -4.98
N LEU A 14 32.82 15.64 -4.82
CA LEU A 14 32.47 14.29 -5.24
C LEU A 14 31.32 13.82 -4.32
N VAL A 15 30.07 13.92 -4.80
CA VAL A 15 28.90 13.32 -4.11
C VAL A 15 28.98 11.81 -4.34
N ILE A 16 29.62 11.11 -3.42
CA ILE A 16 29.58 9.64 -3.40
C ILE A 16 28.20 9.25 -2.89
N SER A 17 27.30 8.93 -3.81
CA SER A 17 26.03 8.29 -3.49
C SER A 17 26.31 6.85 -3.07
N PHE A 18 26.40 6.59 -1.78
CA PHE A 18 26.36 5.23 -1.26
C PHE A 18 24.93 4.72 -1.42
N GLY A 19 24.67 3.96 -2.49
CA GLY A 19 23.42 3.22 -2.63
C GLY A 19 23.21 2.33 -1.39
N GLN A 20 22.01 2.33 -0.82
CA GLN A 20 21.67 1.48 0.31
C GLN A 20 21.91 0.01 -0.06
N LYS A 21 22.87 -0.66 0.58
CA LYS A 21 23.14 -2.08 0.34
C LYS A 21 22.05 -2.92 0.98
N VAL A 22 21.47 -3.83 0.20
CA VAL A 22 20.46 -4.77 0.64
C VAL A 22 20.84 -6.20 0.31
N ARG A 23 20.40 -7.15 1.15
CA ARG A 23 20.44 -8.58 0.87
C ARG A 23 19.01 -9.07 0.69
N ILE A 24 18.77 -9.86 -0.34
CA ILE A 24 17.45 -10.44 -0.64
C ILE A 24 17.54 -11.95 -0.50
N GLU A 25 16.56 -12.54 0.16
CA GLU A 25 16.41 -13.98 0.37
C GLU A 25 14.97 -14.38 0.03
N THR A 26 14.78 -15.48 -0.69
CA THR A 26 13.45 -16.03 -0.98
C THR A 26 12.92 -16.78 0.23
N LEU A 27 11.74 -16.40 0.71
CA LEU A 27 11.03 -17.09 1.79
C LEU A 27 10.02 -18.11 1.26
N LEU A 28 9.35 -17.79 0.15
CA LEU A 28 8.34 -18.64 -0.48
C LEU A 28 8.38 -18.50 -2.00
N GLU A 29 8.27 -19.63 -2.68
CA GLU A 29 7.88 -19.71 -4.09
C GLU A 29 6.62 -20.58 -4.19
N ASP A 30 5.57 -20.10 -4.87
CA ASP A 30 4.29 -20.78 -5.07
C ASP A 30 3.56 -20.15 -6.24
N ASP A 31 2.71 -20.90 -6.93
CA ASP A 31 1.82 -20.35 -7.97
C ASP A 31 0.69 -19.54 -7.33
N ILE A 32 0.99 -18.29 -7.02
CA ILE A 32 0.09 -17.37 -6.33
C ILE A 32 0.39 -15.91 -6.70
N SER A 33 -0.63 -15.09 -6.83
CA SER A 33 -0.48 -13.63 -6.89
C SER A 33 -0.84 -13.04 -5.52
N ILE A 34 0.17 -12.46 -4.83
CA ILE A 34 0.01 -11.91 -3.48
C ILE A 34 -0.01 -10.39 -3.57
N ARG A 35 -1.11 -9.78 -3.11
CA ARG A 35 -1.28 -8.32 -3.08
C ARG A 35 -1.54 -7.76 -1.68
N ALA A 36 -1.65 -8.64 -0.69
CA ALA A 36 -1.81 -8.25 0.70
C ALA A 36 -1.03 -9.18 1.62
N LEU A 37 -0.38 -8.61 2.61
CA LEU A 37 0.35 -9.36 3.63
C LEU A 37 0.29 -8.66 4.98
N GLU A 38 0.45 -9.46 6.03
CA GLU A 38 0.51 -9.01 7.42
C GLU A 38 1.69 -9.68 8.13
N ILE A 39 2.29 -8.97 9.08
CA ILE A 39 3.35 -9.53 9.93
C ILE A 39 2.77 -9.84 11.30
N TRP A 40 2.90 -11.11 11.71
CA TRP A 40 2.47 -11.54 13.04
C TRP A 40 3.30 -12.72 13.54
N GLN A 41 3.78 -12.63 14.79
CA GLN A 41 4.58 -13.67 15.47
C GLN A 41 5.77 -14.20 14.64
N GLY A 42 6.57 -13.28 14.07
CA GLY A 42 7.75 -13.64 13.29
C GLY A 42 7.47 -14.33 11.95
N LYS A 43 6.25 -14.24 11.46
CA LYS A 43 5.75 -14.84 10.22
C LYS A 43 5.18 -13.79 9.30
N VAL A 44 5.31 -14.04 7.99
CA VAL A 44 4.59 -13.32 6.95
C VAL A 44 3.31 -14.07 6.65
N TRP A 45 2.17 -13.47 6.94
CA TRP A 45 0.86 -13.97 6.60
C TRP A 45 0.40 -13.32 5.30
N TYR A 46 -0.21 -14.08 4.42
CA TYR A 46 -0.58 -13.62 3.08
C TYR A 46 -1.90 -14.19 2.61
N THR A 47 -2.53 -13.49 1.68
CA THR A 47 -3.65 -13.95 0.86
C THR A 47 -3.31 -13.79 -0.61
N GLY A 48 -3.99 -14.53 -1.49
CA GLY A 48 -3.76 -14.42 -2.92
C GLY A 48 -4.81 -15.12 -3.75
N THR A 49 -4.43 -15.47 -4.98
CA THR A 49 -5.26 -16.20 -5.94
C THR A 49 -5.62 -17.60 -5.46
N ALA A 50 -6.65 -18.20 -6.07
CA ALA A 50 -7.14 -19.56 -5.78
C ALA A 50 -7.57 -19.77 -4.31
N SER A 51 -8.12 -18.73 -3.68
CA SER A 51 -8.54 -18.70 -2.28
C SER A 51 -7.42 -19.08 -1.29
N LYS A 52 -6.16 -18.90 -1.65
CA LYS A 52 -5.02 -19.22 -0.80
C LYS A 52 -4.86 -18.20 0.33
N PHE A 53 -4.68 -18.71 1.54
CA PHE A 53 -4.24 -17.99 2.74
C PHE A 53 -3.18 -18.82 3.44
N GLY A 54 -2.13 -18.20 3.92
CA GLY A 54 -1.08 -18.95 4.61
C GLY A 54 -0.06 -18.06 5.30
N TYR A 55 0.97 -18.72 5.80
CA TYR A 55 2.13 -18.03 6.35
C TYR A 55 3.44 -18.73 5.97
N VAL A 56 4.51 -17.97 6.06
CA VAL A 56 5.90 -18.44 6.03
C VAL A 56 6.71 -17.75 7.13
N GLY A 57 7.54 -18.51 7.84
CA GLY A 57 8.41 -17.98 8.90
C GLY A 57 9.54 -17.12 8.34
N ILE A 58 9.77 -15.94 8.94
CA ILE A 58 10.79 -15.00 8.48
C ILE A 58 12.22 -15.50 8.80
N ALA A 59 12.40 -16.13 9.95
CA ALA A 59 13.68 -16.70 10.37
C ALA A 59 13.91 -18.14 9.85
N ASN A 60 12.81 -18.90 9.70
CA ASN A 60 12.84 -20.27 9.22
C ASN A 60 11.74 -20.50 8.17
N PRO A 61 12.04 -20.42 6.87
CA PRO A 61 11.06 -20.62 5.81
C PRO A 61 10.46 -22.04 5.72
N ALA A 62 11.02 -23.03 6.42
CA ALA A 62 10.42 -24.36 6.54
C ALA A 62 9.17 -24.36 7.44
N ASP A 63 9.07 -23.41 8.38
CA ASP A 63 7.84 -23.16 9.15
C ASP A 63 6.83 -22.41 8.29
N ARG A 64 6.03 -23.16 7.54
CA ARG A 64 5.02 -22.62 6.63
C ARG A 64 3.76 -23.46 6.62
N LYS A 65 2.64 -22.80 6.38
CA LYS A 65 1.33 -23.46 6.19
C LYS A 65 0.52 -22.67 5.19
N GLN A 66 -0.25 -23.37 4.39
CA GLN A 66 -1.22 -22.79 3.47
C GLN A 66 -2.53 -23.55 3.57
N ILE A 67 -3.64 -22.83 3.53
CA ILE A 67 -5.00 -23.38 3.50
C ILE A 67 -5.78 -22.72 2.37
N LYS A 68 -6.86 -23.37 1.94
CA LYS A 68 -7.85 -22.80 1.05
C LYS A 68 -8.98 -22.20 1.87
N VAL A 69 -9.25 -20.89 1.72
CA VAL A 69 -10.24 -20.15 2.54
C VAL A 69 -11.67 -20.46 2.12
N ALA A 70 -11.90 -20.74 0.84
CA ALA A 70 -13.20 -21.07 0.27
C ALA A 70 -13.09 -22.20 -0.76
N PRO A 71 -14.17 -22.99 -1.02
CA PRO A 71 -14.19 -23.99 -2.09
C PRO A 71 -13.99 -23.37 -3.48
N THR A 72 -14.58 -22.19 -3.71
CA THR A 72 -14.44 -21.39 -4.92
C THR A 72 -13.04 -20.77 -5.00
N ASP A 73 -12.49 -20.67 -6.20
CA ASP A 73 -11.20 -20.03 -6.45
C ASP A 73 -11.33 -18.50 -6.54
N PHE A 74 -11.53 -17.87 -5.39
CA PHE A 74 -11.53 -16.43 -5.28
C PHE A 74 -10.14 -15.82 -5.42
N GLN A 75 -10.09 -14.55 -5.83
CA GLN A 75 -8.90 -13.73 -5.74
C GLN A 75 -8.99 -12.82 -4.51
N PHE A 76 -8.07 -13.01 -3.58
CA PHE A 76 -7.91 -12.12 -2.43
C PHE A 76 -6.81 -11.09 -2.70
N ARG A 77 -7.18 -9.81 -2.59
CA ARG A 77 -6.25 -8.68 -2.68
C ARG A 77 -6.21 -7.84 -1.41
N THR A 78 -6.94 -8.28 -0.40
CA THR A 78 -7.04 -7.62 0.91
C THR A 78 -6.60 -8.55 2.02
N LEU A 79 -6.02 -7.99 3.08
CA LEU A 79 -5.73 -8.67 4.32
C LEU A 79 -5.57 -7.63 5.43
N ALA A 80 -6.24 -7.83 6.55
CA ALA A 80 -6.03 -7.06 7.75
C ALA A 80 -6.17 -7.96 8.98
N GLN A 81 -5.68 -7.52 10.13
CA GLN A 81 -5.73 -8.31 11.35
C GLN A 81 -6.06 -7.47 12.58
N ASN A 82 -6.70 -8.09 13.57
CA ASN A 82 -6.72 -7.66 14.95
C ASN A 82 -6.01 -8.71 15.83
N ASP A 83 -6.12 -8.61 17.14
CA ASP A 83 -5.49 -9.57 18.05
C ASP A 83 -6.04 -11.01 17.90
N ALA A 84 -7.31 -11.17 17.50
CA ALA A 84 -8.01 -12.45 17.48
C ALA A 84 -8.01 -13.15 16.12
N ALA A 85 -8.02 -12.40 15.01
CA ALA A 85 -8.25 -12.96 13.68
C ALA A 85 -7.60 -12.15 12.56
N PHE A 86 -7.46 -12.81 11.41
CA PHE A 86 -7.24 -12.19 10.11
C PHE A 86 -8.57 -12.04 9.38
N TYR A 87 -8.65 -11.03 8.51
CA TYR A 87 -9.81 -10.76 7.67
C TYR A 87 -9.38 -10.53 6.24
N THR A 88 -10.15 -11.04 5.30
CA THR A 88 -9.95 -10.81 3.87
C THR A 88 -11.29 -10.73 3.16
N ILE A 89 -11.35 -10.01 2.04
CA ILE A 89 -12.52 -9.89 1.16
C ILE A 89 -12.07 -10.26 -0.24
N ASN A 90 -12.86 -11.08 -0.96
CA ASN A 90 -12.60 -11.37 -2.37
C ASN A 90 -12.95 -10.14 -3.25
N ILE A 91 -12.34 -10.08 -4.43
CA ILE A 91 -12.61 -8.97 -5.37
C ILE A 91 -13.78 -9.22 -6.31
N GLU A 92 -14.20 -10.47 -6.47
CA GLU A 92 -15.33 -10.84 -7.31
C GLU A 92 -16.67 -10.48 -6.64
N SER A 93 -17.70 -10.21 -7.44
CA SER A 93 -19.08 -10.13 -6.97
C SER A 93 -19.75 -11.53 -7.04
N PRO A 94 -20.54 -11.92 -6.00
CA PRO A 94 -20.74 -11.21 -4.73
C PRO A 94 -19.49 -11.21 -3.87
N ALA A 95 -19.28 -10.10 -3.15
CA ALA A 95 -18.19 -10.01 -2.20
C ALA A 95 -18.52 -10.75 -0.90
N HIS A 96 -17.60 -11.56 -0.44
CA HIS A 96 -17.64 -12.28 0.82
C HIS A 96 -16.50 -11.81 1.72
N ILE A 97 -16.81 -11.53 2.96
CA ILE A 97 -15.78 -11.32 3.99
C ILE A 97 -15.51 -12.65 4.70
N PHE A 98 -14.24 -12.93 4.92
CA PHE A 98 -13.77 -14.10 5.64
C PHE A 98 -13.01 -13.67 6.88
N ARG A 99 -13.32 -14.32 8.00
CA ARG A 99 -12.63 -14.20 9.27
C ARG A 99 -11.89 -15.49 9.54
N ILE A 100 -10.58 -15.44 9.72
CA ILE A 100 -9.71 -16.60 9.99
C ILE A 100 -9.18 -16.44 11.41
N ASN A 101 -9.58 -17.30 12.32
CA ASN A 101 -9.17 -17.27 13.72
C ASN A 101 -7.66 -17.55 13.84
N LYS A 102 -6.93 -16.73 14.57
CA LYS A 102 -5.47 -16.85 14.74
C LYS A 102 -5.04 -18.08 15.54
N LYS A 103 -5.90 -18.58 16.42
CA LYS A 103 -5.56 -19.70 17.32
C LYS A 103 -5.56 -21.05 16.60
N ASP A 104 -6.55 -21.29 15.75
CA ASP A 104 -6.80 -22.61 15.16
C ASP A 104 -7.02 -22.58 13.64
N LEU A 105 -7.02 -21.40 13.03
CA LEU A 105 -7.31 -21.13 11.62
C LEU A 105 -8.74 -21.51 11.19
N THR A 106 -9.67 -21.62 12.14
CA THR A 106 -11.09 -21.79 11.83
C THR A 106 -11.58 -20.60 11.02
N ILE A 107 -12.32 -20.89 9.93
CA ILE A 107 -12.84 -19.91 8.99
C ILE A 107 -14.32 -19.71 9.22
N THR A 108 -14.75 -18.46 9.33
CA THR A 108 -16.15 -18.05 9.23
C THR A 108 -16.29 -17.05 8.09
N SER A 109 -17.40 -17.08 7.38
CA SER A 109 -17.63 -16.18 6.26
C SER A 109 -19.07 -15.67 6.23
N GLY A 110 -19.27 -14.55 5.56
CA GLY A 110 -20.58 -13.98 5.27
C GLY A 110 -20.57 -13.21 3.97
N VAL A 111 -21.72 -13.12 3.31
CA VAL A 111 -21.93 -12.22 2.17
C VAL A 111 -22.00 -10.81 2.73
N THR A 112 -21.18 -9.92 2.19
CA THR A 112 -21.12 -8.53 2.61
C THR A 112 -21.78 -7.60 1.61
N ASP A 113 -21.67 -7.94 0.31
CA ASP A 113 -22.14 -7.11 -0.78
C ASP A 113 -22.48 -7.99 -2.00
N ALA A 114 -23.75 -7.95 -2.42
CA ALA A 114 -24.25 -8.67 -3.57
C ALA A 114 -24.39 -7.78 -4.83
N ALA A 115 -23.99 -6.50 -4.74
CA ALA A 115 -24.04 -5.61 -5.89
C ALA A 115 -23.14 -6.12 -7.01
N ALA A 116 -23.62 -6.03 -8.26
CA ALA A 116 -22.83 -6.47 -9.42
C ALA A 116 -21.52 -5.68 -9.59
N THR A 117 -21.46 -4.47 -9.03
CA THR A 117 -20.30 -3.58 -9.03
C THR A 117 -19.38 -3.77 -7.81
N ALA A 118 -19.70 -4.70 -6.90
CA ALA A 118 -18.89 -4.93 -5.72
C ALA A 118 -17.46 -5.35 -6.11
N PHE A 119 -16.48 -4.51 -5.74
CA PHE A 119 -15.06 -4.73 -5.97
C PHE A 119 -14.26 -4.08 -4.84
N TYR A 120 -13.85 -4.86 -3.86
CA TYR A 120 -13.20 -4.35 -2.66
C TYR A 120 -11.69 -4.20 -2.84
N ASP A 121 -11.22 -2.95 -2.82
CA ASP A 121 -9.84 -2.60 -3.15
C ASP A 121 -8.87 -2.74 -1.99
N ALA A 122 -9.33 -2.51 -0.76
CA ALA A 122 -8.51 -2.59 0.44
C ALA A 122 -9.32 -2.92 1.69
N LEU A 123 -8.60 -3.46 2.68
CA LEU A 123 -9.08 -3.68 4.04
C LEU A 123 -7.99 -3.25 5.03
N HIS A 124 -8.32 -2.38 5.98
CA HIS A 124 -7.38 -1.78 6.90
C HIS A 124 -7.92 -1.75 8.33
N TYR A 125 -7.11 -2.19 9.30
CA TYR A 125 -7.48 -2.15 10.71
C TYR A 125 -6.88 -0.95 11.41
N SER A 126 -7.71 -0.20 12.15
CA SER A 126 -7.28 0.91 12.99
C SER A 126 -8.25 1.15 14.15
N ASP A 127 -7.73 1.22 15.38
CA ASP A 127 -8.45 1.59 16.61
C ASP A 127 -9.77 0.82 16.79
N GLY A 128 -9.70 -0.51 16.67
CA GLY A 128 -10.84 -1.40 16.91
C GLY A 128 -11.81 -1.53 15.74
N TYR A 129 -11.56 -0.86 14.61
CA TYR A 129 -12.38 -0.95 13.40
C TYR A 129 -11.58 -1.44 12.21
N PHE A 130 -12.21 -2.24 11.38
CA PHE A 130 -11.79 -2.52 10.02
C PHE A 130 -12.46 -1.52 9.09
N TYR A 131 -11.70 -0.90 8.21
CA TYR A 131 -12.15 0.03 7.17
C TYR A 131 -11.93 -0.62 5.82
N THR A 132 -12.95 -0.56 4.98
CA THR A 132 -12.90 -1.10 3.62
C THR A 132 -13.73 -0.24 2.68
N PHE A 133 -13.45 -0.31 1.41
CA PHE A 133 -14.25 0.36 0.39
C PHE A 133 -14.30 -0.49 -0.88
N SER A 134 -15.36 -0.31 -1.63
CA SER A 134 -15.60 -0.89 -2.94
C SER A 134 -15.75 0.21 -3.97
N ASP A 135 -15.56 -0.15 -5.23
CA ASP A 135 -15.88 0.72 -6.35
C ASP A 135 -17.29 1.32 -6.21
N PRO A 136 -17.51 2.53 -6.72
CA PRO A 136 -18.80 3.19 -6.58
C PRO A 136 -19.89 2.43 -7.36
N ALA A 137 -21.11 2.47 -6.83
CA ALA A 137 -22.30 2.05 -7.56
C ALA A 137 -22.60 3.01 -8.73
N GLU A 138 -23.67 2.71 -9.51
CA GLU A 138 -24.06 3.52 -10.67
C GLU A 138 -24.32 5.00 -10.35
N ASP A 139 -24.74 5.30 -9.11
CA ASP A 139 -24.95 6.65 -8.59
C ASP A 139 -23.63 7.39 -8.21
N LEU A 140 -22.48 6.77 -8.44
CA LEU A 140 -21.15 7.26 -8.07
C LEU A 140 -20.93 7.48 -6.58
N VAL A 141 -21.73 6.86 -5.72
CA VAL A 141 -21.52 6.89 -4.26
C VAL A 141 -20.39 5.94 -3.89
N LEU A 142 -19.36 6.47 -3.24
CA LEU A 142 -18.25 5.68 -2.70
C LEU A 142 -18.75 4.72 -1.63
N GLN A 143 -18.56 3.43 -1.82
CA GLN A 143 -18.94 2.39 -0.87
C GLN A 143 -17.87 2.24 0.22
N TRP A 144 -17.68 3.29 1.03
CA TRP A 144 -16.72 3.28 2.15
C TRP A 144 -17.41 2.86 3.43
N SER A 145 -16.95 1.76 4.01
CA SER A 145 -17.59 1.12 5.17
C SER A 145 -16.58 0.77 6.25
N ARG A 146 -17.08 0.50 7.45
CA ARG A 146 -16.31 -0.06 8.56
C ARG A 146 -17.10 -1.10 9.33
N PHE A 147 -16.41 -1.98 10.05
CA PHE A 147 -17.00 -2.93 10.99
C PHE A 147 -16.06 -3.21 12.17
N LYS A 148 -16.60 -3.77 13.23
CA LYS A 148 -15.85 -4.38 14.34
C LYS A 148 -15.91 -5.90 14.22
N ASP A 149 -14.99 -6.60 14.88
CA ASP A 149 -15.04 -8.08 14.99
C ASP A 149 -16.40 -8.58 15.54
N ALA A 150 -16.95 -7.87 16.52
CA ALA A 150 -18.25 -8.19 17.12
C ALA A 150 -19.45 -8.01 16.18
N ASP A 151 -19.33 -7.17 15.15
CA ASP A 151 -20.39 -6.91 14.17
C ASP A 151 -20.26 -7.82 12.92
N PHE A 152 -19.22 -8.65 12.85
CA PHE A 152 -18.96 -9.51 11.70
C PHE A 152 -20.17 -10.39 11.32
N PRO A 153 -20.57 -10.49 10.05
CA PRO A 153 -19.93 -9.93 8.85
C PRO A 153 -20.50 -8.57 8.36
N GLU A 154 -21.23 -7.85 9.19
CA GLU A 154 -21.98 -6.65 8.82
C GLU A 154 -21.04 -5.45 8.57
N LEU A 155 -21.09 -4.89 7.36
CA LEU A 155 -20.44 -3.64 7.02
C LEU A 155 -21.36 -2.46 7.29
N LYS A 156 -20.86 -1.45 8.02
CA LYS A 156 -21.58 -0.21 8.31
C LYS A 156 -21.03 0.92 7.44
N PRO A 157 -21.80 1.43 6.46
CA PRO A 157 -21.36 2.55 5.63
C PRO A 157 -20.95 3.76 6.47
N LEU A 158 -19.89 4.45 6.03
CA LEU A 158 -19.51 5.73 6.64
C LEU A 158 -20.45 6.84 6.15
N ALA A 159 -20.89 7.66 7.08
CA ALA A 159 -21.72 8.84 6.80
C ALA A 159 -20.87 10.13 6.88
N PRO A 160 -21.21 11.17 6.11
CA PRO A 160 -22.16 11.17 5.01
C PRO A 160 -21.68 10.36 3.79
N ALA A 161 -22.61 9.94 2.93
CA ALA A 161 -22.27 9.35 1.64
C ALA A 161 -21.44 10.33 0.79
N LEU A 162 -20.37 9.83 0.15
CA LEU A 162 -19.41 10.63 -0.58
C LEU A 162 -19.56 10.38 -2.07
N GLN A 163 -19.56 11.45 -2.85
CA GLN A 163 -19.62 11.37 -4.31
C GLN A 163 -18.24 11.27 -4.93
N MET A 164 -18.05 10.24 -5.74
CA MET A 164 -16.92 10.13 -6.67
C MET A 164 -17.22 10.88 -7.96
N LYS A 165 -16.19 11.26 -8.69
CA LYS A 165 -16.33 11.82 -10.02
C LYS A 165 -16.43 10.70 -11.06
N LYS A 166 -17.08 10.96 -12.19
CA LYS A 166 -17.17 9.96 -13.27
C LYS A 166 -15.76 9.56 -13.73
N GLY A 167 -15.49 8.26 -13.72
CA GLY A 167 -14.18 7.68 -14.09
C GLY A 167 -13.11 7.79 -12.98
N GLU A 168 -13.49 8.21 -11.78
CA GLU A 168 -12.66 8.06 -10.58
C GLU A 168 -12.85 6.65 -10.01
N ALA A 169 -11.76 5.99 -9.63
CA ALA A 169 -11.73 4.66 -9.06
C ALA A 169 -10.63 4.52 -8.00
N ALA A 170 -10.61 3.41 -7.29
CA ALA A 170 -9.46 3.01 -6.51
C ALA A 170 -8.77 1.80 -7.17
N PHE A 171 -7.67 1.31 -6.59
CA PHE A 171 -6.90 0.25 -7.24
C PHE A 171 -6.51 -0.84 -6.24
N ALA A 172 -7.05 -2.03 -6.40
CA ALA A 172 -6.72 -3.22 -5.59
C ALA A 172 -5.31 -3.77 -5.91
N ALA A 173 -4.30 -2.90 -5.82
CA ALA A 173 -2.94 -3.23 -6.23
C ALA A 173 -2.10 -3.88 -5.13
N SER A 174 -2.26 -3.43 -3.87
CA SER A 174 -1.40 -3.85 -2.76
C SER A 174 -2.04 -3.71 -1.38
N ASN A 175 -3.36 -3.56 -1.27
CA ASN A 175 -4.06 -3.30 -0.01
C ASN A 175 -3.57 -2.01 0.71
N SER A 176 -2.92 -1.09 0.00
CA SER A 176 -2.27 0.09 0.59
C SER A 176 -2.72 1.44 0.01
N ASN A 177 -3.82 1.48 -0.72
CA ASN A 177 -4.51 2.72 -1.10
C ASN A 177 -5.36 3.31 0.05
N ILE A 178 -5.33 2.66 1.22
CA ILE A 178 -5.88 3.12 2.49
C ILE A 178 -4.79 3.12 3.57
N ALA A 179 -4.75 4.13 4.42
CA ALA A 179 -3.81 4.23 5.53
C ALA A 179 -4.42 4.96 6.73
N SER A 180 -3.85 4.80 7.91
CA SER A 180 -4.26 5.54 9.10
C SER A 180 -3.07 6.04 9.93
N ALA A 181 -3.24 7.20 10.57
CA ALA A 181 -2.33 7.70 11.60
C ALA A 181 -3.06 8.69 12.51
N GLY A 182 -2.82 8.60 13.82
CA GLY A 182 -3.55 9.41 14.80
C GLY A 182 -5.06 9.24 14.64
N ASP A 183 -5.80 10.33 14.61
CA ASP A 183 -7.27 10.32 14.54
C ASP A 183 -7.83 10.19 13.10
N TYR A 184 -7.00 9.89 12.11
CA TYR A 184 -7.42 9.89 10.71
C TYR A 184 -7.26 8.54 10.00
N VAL A 185 -8.14 8.31 9.02
CA VAL A 185 -8.00 7.30 7.97
C VAL A 185 -8.05 8.04 6.64
N TRP A 186 -7.15 7.69 5.73
CA TRP A 186 -7.07 8.24 4.37
C TRP A 186 -7.34 7.15 3.35
N LEU A 187 -8.05 7.52 2.29
CA LEU A 187 -8.26 6.73 1.09
C LEU A 187 -7.75 7.53 -0.11
N ALA A 188 -6.97 6.89 -0.97
CA ALA A 188 -6.47 7.45 -2.21
C ALA A 188 -7.20 6.86 -3.41
N THR A 189 -7.56 7.72 -4.35
CA THR A 189 -8.18 7.35 -5.62
C THR A 189 -7.31 7.72 -6.81
N GLY A 190 -7.74 7.29 -7.99
CA GLY A 190 -7.11 7.58 -9.27
C GLY A 190 -8.13 7.44 -10.41
N GLY A 191 -7.66 7.16 -11.61
CA GLY A 191 -8.47 7.18 -12.81
C GLY A 191 -8.44 8.54 -13.48
N VAL A 192 -9.60 9.00 -13.90
CA VAL A 192 -9.75 10.35 -14.52
C VAL A 192 -9.43 11.46 -13.51
N VAL A 193 -9.61 11.20 -12.22
CA VAL A 193 -9.30 12.12 -11.13
C VAL A 193 -8.61 11.36 -10.00
N SER A 194 -7.56 11.98 -9.41
CA SER A 194 -6.85 11.46 -8.24
C SER A 194 -7.10 12.37 -7.05
N ARG A 195 -7.82 11.87 -6.05
CA ARG A 195 -8.19 12.62 -4.84
C ARG A 195 -7.81 11.85 -3.57
N ILE A 196 -7.77 12.56 -2.45
CA ILE A 196 -7.63 12.00 -1.11
C ILE A 196 -8.93 12.24 -0.35
N PHE A 197 -9.50 11.19 0.20
CA PHE A 197 -10.59 11.23 1.16
C PHE A 197 -10.01 11.01 2.55
N ARG A 198 -10.23 11.94 3.48
CA ARG A 198 -9.72 11.88 4.85
C ARG A 198 -10.87 11.84 5.84
N TYR A 199 -11.02 10.70 6.51
CA TYR A 199 -12.02 10.46 7.55
C TYR A 199 -11.43 10.72 8.94
N HIS A 200 -12.15 11.46 9.79
CA HIS A 200 -11.75 11.68 11.17
C HIS A 200 -12.48 10.69 12.07
N LYS A 201 -11.75 9.77 12.69
CA LYS A 201 -12.29 8.61 13.45
C LYS A 201 -13.22 8.98 14.61
N LYS A 202 -12.96 10.10 15.30
CA LYS A 202 -13.73 10.55 16.47
C LYS A 202 -14.99 11.32 16.09
N THR A 203 -14.92 12.17 15.08
CA THR A 203 -16.04 13.06 14.71
C THR A 203 -16.91 12.51 13.59
N GLY A 204 -16.41 11.53 12.83
CA GLY A 204 -17.08 11.01 11.63
C GLY A 204 -16.99 11.94 10.42
N ALA A 205 -16.34 13.11 10.55
CA ALA A 205 -16.22 14.06 9.45
C ALA A 205 -15.28 13.54 8.38
N THR A 206 -15.69 13.68 7.12
CA THR A 206 -14.83 13.39 5.95
C THR A 206 -14.55 14.66 5.17
N GLN A 207 -13.30 14.79 4.73
CA GLN A 207 -12.83 15.88 3.88
C GLN A 207 -12.23 15.27 2.60
N ILE A 208 -12.39 15.99 1.49
CA ILE A 208 -11.91 15.56 0.17
C ILE A 208 -10.91 16.60 -0.33
N PHE A 209 -9.77 16.14 -0.83
CA PHE A 209 -8.70 17.01 -1.34
C PHE A 209 -8.31 16.58 -2.74
N GLU A 210 -8.24 17.55 -3.66
CA GLU A 210 -7.67 17.38 -4.99
C GLU A 210 -6.16 17.23 -4.90
N THR A 211 -5.57 16.51 -5.84
CA THR A 211 -4.12 16.31 -5.88
C THR A 211 -3.53 16.67 -7.24
N PRO A 212 -2.25 17.07 -7.30
CA PRO A 212 -1.53 17.26 -8.56
C PRO A 212 -0.99 15.94 -9.15
N PHE A 213 -1.40 14.80 -8.61
CA PHE A 213 -0.92 13.48 -9.02
C PHE A 213 -1.32 13.16 -10.46
N VAL A 214 -0.59 12.27 -11.12
CA VAL A 214 -0.94 11.82 -12.47
C VAL A 214 -2.36 11.26 -12.51
N GLN A 215 -3.16 11.72 -13.47
CA GLN A 215 -4.57 11.43 -13.64
C GLN A 215 -5.00 11.72 -15.07
N GLY A 216 -6.23 11.38 -15.45
CA GLY A 216 -6.80 11.66 -16.78
C GLY A 216 -7.19 10.41 -17.57
N ASN A 217 -6.69 9.24 -17.18
CA ASN A 217 -7.05 7.95 -17.76
C ASN A 217 -7.39 6.95 -16.66
N SER A 218 -8.24 5.98 -16.97
CA SER A 218 -8.68 4.93 -16.02
C SER A 218 -7.55 4.08 -15.44
N THR A 219 -6.36 4.11 -16.04
CA THR A 219 -5.16 3.36 -15.61
C THR A 219 -4.17 4.18 -14.78
N GLN A 220 -4.42 5.50 -14.64
CA GLN A 220 -3.53 6.43 -13.95
C GLN A 220 -4.02 6.74 -12.54
N GLY A 221 -3.11 7.08 -11.66
CA GLY A 221 -3.47 7.59 -10.34
C GLY A 221 -2.60 7.13 -9.19
N MET A 222 -3.10 7.36 -7.98
CA MET A 222 -2.48 6.87 -6.75
C MET A 222 -2.86 5.41 -6.53
N TYR A 223 -1.86 4.54 -6.37
CA TYR A 223 -2.03 3.11 -6.11
C TYR A 223 -1.75 2.74 -4.65
N ALA A 224 -0.98 3.57 -3.97
CA ALA A 224 -0.65 3.36 -2.57
C ALA A 224 -0.40 4.68 -1.86
N ILE A 225 -0.75 4.72 -0.58
CA ILE A 225 -0.40 5.79 0.35
C ILE A 225 0.16 5.19 1.64
N ASP A 226 0.99 5.98 2.31
CA ASP A 226 1.41 5.69 3.67
C ASP A 226 1.57 6.99 4.47
N PHE A 227 1.30 6.94 5.77
CA PHE A 227 1.42 8.09 6.66
C PHE A 227 2.33 7.76 7.83
N TYR A 228 3.45 8.47 7.92
CA TYR A 228 4.37 8.37 9.05
C TYR A 228 3.73 8.87 10.36
N ASN A 229 2.89 9.89 10.26
CA ASN A 229 2.08 10.46 11.34
C ASN A 229 0.88 11.22 10.76
N ALA A 230 0.04 11.82 11.61
CA ALA A 230 -1.15 12.55 11.17
C ALA A 230 -0.90 13.74 10.20
N LYS A 231 0.36 14.13 9.99
CA LYS A 231 0.74 15.26 9.10
C LYS A 231 1.56 14.82 7.89
N LYS A 232 2.53 13.93 8.09
CA LYS A 232 3.52 13.55 7.08
C LYS A 232 3.08 12.27 6.37
N GLY A 233 2.84 12.36 5.08
CA GLY A 233 2.41 11.25 4.25
C GLY A 233 3.05 11.26 2.87
N ILE A 234 2.93 10.14 2.17
CA ILE A 234 3.40 9.92 0.81
C ILE A 234 2.36 9.16 0.00
N ALA A 235 2.25 9.47 -1.27
CA ALA A 235 1.48 8.74 -2.27
C ALA A 235 2.39 8.32 -3.43
N VAL A 236 2.20 7.11 -3.93
CA VAL A 236 2.87 6.60 -5.12
C VAL A 236 1.87 5.91 -6.05
N GLY A 237 2.23 5.78 -7.32
CA GLY A 237 1.40 5.14 -8.33
C GLY A 237 1.99 5.32 -9.73
N GLY A 238 1.17 5.77 -10.67
CA GLY A 238 1.54 5.99 -12.06
C GLY A 238 0.49 5.43 -13.02
N ASP A 239 0.95 4.77 -14.09
CA ASP A 239 0.12 4.12 -15.10
C ASP A 239 0.62 2.67 -15.30
N TYR A 240 -0.19 1.67 -14.93
CA TYR A 240 0.24 0.27 -15.03
C TYR A 240 0.38 -0.22 -16.48
N THR A 241 -0.21 0.49 -17.45
CA THR A 241 -0.06 0.17 -18.87
C THR A 241 1.19 0.81 -19.48
N ARG A 242 1.77 1.80 -18.78
CA ARG A 242 2.97 2.55 -19.20
C ARG A 242 3.96 2.66 -18.04
N GLN A 243 4.37 1.53 -17.50
CA GLN A 243 5.09 1.39 -16.24
C GLN A 243 6.43 2.15 -16.16
N LYS A 244 7.03 2.51 -17.30
CA LYS A 244 8.26 3.32 -17.36
C LYS A 244 8.00 4.82 -17.23
N GLU A 245 6.75 5.27 -17.38
CA GLU A 245 6.40 6.67 -17.17
C GLU A 245 6.54 7.03 -15.68
N ASN A 246 7.26 8.10 -15.42
CA ASN A 246 7.70 8.48 -14.09
C ASN A 246 7.43 9.95 -13.76
N ARG A 247 6.47 10.57 -14.44
CA ARG A 247 6.07 11.95 -14.19
C ARG A 247 4.86 12.01 -13.27
N ASN A 248 4.91 12.89 -12.27
CA ASN A 248 3.84 13.18 -11.32
C ASN A 248 3.24 11.96 -10.61
N ASN A 249 4.05 10.91 -10.42
CA ASN A 249 3.66 9.62 -9.86
C ASN A 249 4.17 9.37 -8.43
N ILE A 250 4.75 10.40 -7.80
CA ILE A 250 5.13 10.45 -6.39
C ILE A 250 4.75 11.83 -5.84
N ALA A 251 4.04 11.85 -4.72
CA ALA A 251 3.71 13.09 -4.02
C ALA A 251 3.84 12.93 -2.51
N THR A 252 4.19 14.01 -1.82
CA THR A 252 4.26 14.05 -0.35
C THR A 252 3.38 15.14 0.21
N THR A 253 2.91 14.93 1.44
CA THR A 253 2.17 15.93 2.24
C THR A 253 2.88 16.16 3.57
N SER A 254 2.73 17.37 4.13
CA SER A 254 3.17 17.73 5.48
C SER A 254 2.04 18.28 6.36
N ASP A 255 0.81 18.30 5.85
CA ASP A 255 -0.37 18.87 6.50
C ASP A 255 -1.56 17.90 6.62
N GLY A 256 -1.24 16.59 6.56
CA GLY A 256 -2.22 15.51 6.72
C GLY A 256 -3.06 15.30 5.47
N GLY A 257 -2.49 15.48 4.30
CA GLY A 257 -3.12 15.21 3.01
C GLY A 257 -4.02 16.32 2.50
N LYS A 258 -3.99 17.52 3.12
CA LYS A 258 -4.74 18.68 2.61
C LYS A 258 -4.11 19.23 1.32
N THR A 259 -2.78 19.30 1.31
CA THR A 259 -2.01 19.68 0.12
C THR A 259 -0.93 18.63 -0.18
N TRP A 260 -0.63 18.46 -1.46
CA TRP A 260 0.33 17.49 -1.95
C TRP A 260 1.34 18.15 -2.87
N GLN A 261 2.60 17.81 -2.69
CA GLN A 261 3.70 18.30 -3.51
C GLN A 261 4.31 17.13 -4.31
N ILE A 262 4.32 17.27 -5.64
CA ILE A 262 5.00 16.30 -6.53
C ILE A 262 6.47 16.22 -6.17
N ARG A 263 7.01 14.99 -6.14
CA ARG A 263 8.41 14.70 -5.86
C ARG A 263 9.01 13.85 -7.00
N ALA A 264 10.30 14.02 -7.20
CA ALA A 264 11.12 13.23 -8.13
C ALA A 264 10.46 12.98 -9.51
N SER A 265 9.63 13.91 -10.02
CA SER A 265 8.99 13.80 -11.33
C SER A 265 10.05 13.73 -12.43
N GLY A 266 9.99 12.68 -13.27
CA GLY A 266 11.00 12.39 -14.28
C GLY A 266 12.33 11.84 -13.75
N LYS A 267 12.44 11.56 -12.41
CA LYS A 267 13.68 11.16 -11.74
C LYS A 267 13.48 9.98 -10.79
N ASN A 268 12.58 9.07 -11.11
CA ASN A 268 12.31 7.82 -10.39
C ASN A 268 12.07 6.68 -11.38
N GLY A 269 11.93 5.46 -10.90
CA GLY A 269 11.86 4.27 -11.74
C GLY A 269 10.50 4.02 -12.42
N GLY A 270 9.47 4.85 -12.21
CA GLY A 270 8.17 4.69 -12.85
C GLY A 270 7.07 4.20 -11.91
N TYR A 271 6.15 3.39 -12.44
CA TYR A 271 4.96 2.89 -11.75
C TYR A 271 5.27 2.10 -10.48
N LYS A 272 4.52 2.37 -9.42
CA LYS A 272 4.62 1.72 -8.10
C LYS A 272 3.28 1.29 -7.58
N THR A 273 3.25 0.13 -6.91
CA THR A 273 2.05 -0.46 -6.33
C THR A 273 1.95 -0.30 -4.83
N CYS A 274 3.09 -0.17 -4.13
CA CYS A 274 3.13 -0.07 -2.67
C CYS A 274 4.24 0.87 -2.21
N VAL A 275 4.01 1.55 -1.09
CA VAL A 275 4.99 2.40 -0.41
C VAL A 275 4.85 2.28 1.09
N LYS A 276 5.98 2.22 1.82
CA LYS A 276 5.99 2.17 3.29
C LYS A 276 7.13 2.99 3.88
N TYR A 277 6.82 3.81 4.87
CA TYR A 277 7.83 4.46 5.70
C TYR A 277 8.57 3.42 6.55
N ARG A 278 9.91 3.55 6.60
CA ARG A 278 10.74 2.73 7.46
C ARG A 278 10.52 3.09 8.93
N PRO A 279 10.29 2.11 9.82
CA PRO A 279 10.12 2.37 11.25
C PRO A 279 11.33 3.11 11.85
N GLY A 280 11.08 4.10 12.71
CA GLY A 280 12.12 4.87 13.40
C GLY A 280 12.97 5.79 12.50
N SER A 281 12.57 6.04 11.26
CA SER A 281 13.30 6.90 10.31
C SER A 281 12.94 8.39 10.39
N HIS A 282 12.04 8.77 11.29
CA HIS A 282 11.46 10.11 11.35
C HIS A 282 10.80 10.54 10.00
N GLY A 283 10.36 9.53 9.23
CA GLY A 283 9.73 9.72 7.93
C GLY A 283 10.68 10.17 6.82
N ASN A 284 11.98 9.86 6.95
CA ASN A 284 12.96 10.14 5.90
C ASN A 284 13.22 8.93 5.01
N ASP A 285 13.24 7.74 5.60
CA ASP A 285 13.53 6.51 4.87
C ASP A 285 12.20 5.88 4.38
N ILE A 286 12.11 5.60 3.09
CA ILE A 286 10.89 5.10 2.44
C ILE A 286 11.24 4.01 1.45
N LEU A 287 10.51 2.90 1.52
CA LEU A 287 10.60 1.79 0.58
C LEU A 287 9.38 1.82 -0.35
N ALA A 288 9.60 1.66 -1.65
CA ALA A 288 8.52 1.50 -2.62
C ALA A 288 8.80 0.31 -3.54
N VAL A 289 7.74 -0.41 -3.88
CA VAL A 289 7.80 -1.53 -4.83
C VAL A 289 6.84 -1.31 -5.99
N GLY A 290 7.21 -1.86 -7.12
CA GLY A 290 6.41 -1.96 -8.33
C GLY A 290 6.77 -3.22 -9.09
N ASP A 291 6.05 -3.48 -10.18
CA ASP A 291 6.24 -4.67 -10.99
C ASP A 291 7.66 -4.78 -11.60
N GLN A 292 8.36 -3.66 -11.75
CA GLN A 292 9.65 -3.61 -12.45
C GLN A 292 10.86 -3.46 -11.51
N MET A 293 10.69 -2.96 -10.28
CA MET A 293 11.81 -2.63 -9.40
C MET A 293 11.41 -2.37 -7.96
N VAL A 294 12.42 -2.31 -7.11
CA VAL A 294 12.33 -1.80 -5.74
C VAL A 294 13.12 -0.50 -5.63
N GLU A 295 12.51 0.54 -5.11
CA GLU A 295 13.15 1.83 -4.90
C GLU A 295 13.15 2.25 -3.43
N TYR A 296 14.14 3.05 -3.09
CA TYR A 296 14.33 3.57 -1.74
C TYR A 296 14.64 5.07 -1.78
N SER A 297 14.01 5.81 -0.90
CA SER A 297 14.32 7.21 -0.60
C SER A 297 14.88 7.34 0.80
N ALA A 298 15.89 8.18 1.00
CA ALA A 298 16.48 8.48 2.31
C ALA A 298 16.25 9.94 2.76
N ASP A 299 15.46 10.70 2.01
CA ASP A 299 15.27 12.14 2.17
C ASP A 299 13.79 12.58 2.19
N GLY A 300 12.90 11.65 2.57
CA GLY A 300 11.46 11.90 2.67
C GLY A 300 10.75 11.95 1.32
N GLY A 301 11.23 11.20 0.34
CA GLY A 301 10.63 11.08 -0.98
C GLY A 301 11.10 12.11 -2.00
N LYS A 302 12.09 12.95 -1.68
CA LYS A 302 12.59 13.98 -2.60
C LYS A 302 13.44 13.39 -3.72
N SER A 303 14.24 12.36 -3.41
CA SER A 303 15.00 11.58 -4.38
C SER A 303 14.83 10.08 -4.16
N TRP A 304 15.01 9.29 -5.22
CA TRP A 304 14.80 7.85 -5.22
C TRP A 304 15.94 7.13 -5.93
N ASN A 305 16.32 5.98 -5.37
CA ASN A 305 17.34 5.12 -5.94
C ASN A 305 16.75 3.72 -6.10
N ILE A 306 16.97 3.09 -7.25
CA ILE A 306 16.69 1.67 -7.46
C ILE A 306 17.69 0.89 -6.62
N ILE A 307 17.20 0.07 -5.70
CA ILE A 307 18.00 -0.78 -4.80
C ILE A 307 17.91 -2.26 -5.17
N SER A 308 16.96 -2.62 -6.05
CA SER A 308 16.82 -3.96 -6.62
C SER A 308 16.02 -3.91 -7.91
N ASP A 309 16.39 -4.76 -8.87
CA ASP A 309 15.69 -5.00 -10.14
C ASP A 309 14.72 -6.21 -10.09
N GLU A 310 14.42 -6.68 -8.89
CA GLU A 310 13.40 -7.72 -8.67
C GLU A 310 12.06 -7.29 -9.25
N LYS A 311 11.46 -8.20 -10.03
CA LYS A 311 10.22 -7.96 -10.78
C LYS A 311 9.03 -8.71 -10.20
N GLY A 312 7.83 -8.28 -10.58
CA GLY A 312 6.59 -8.92 -10.16
C GLY A 312 6.29 -8.74 -8.68
N LEU A 313 6.77 -7.66 -8.06
CA LEU A 313 6.47 -7.32 -6.67
C LEU A 313 5.31 -6.33 -6.61
N TYR A 314 4.37 -6.57 -5.71
CA TYR A 314 3.16 -5.76 -5.57
C TYR A 314 3.01 -5.10 -4.22
N VAL A 315 3.46 -5.74 -3.15
CA VAL A 315 3.27 -5.30 -1.77
C VAL A 315 4.56 -5.42 -0.96
N CYS A 316 4.77 -4.51 -0.02
CA CYS A 316 5.84 -4.60 0.97
C CYS A 316 5.36 -4.22 2.35
N ALA A 317 6.01 -4.77 3.38
CA ALA A 317 5.84 -4.38 4.77
C ALA A 317 7.18 -4.44 5.51
N TRP A 318 7.34 -3.58 6.50
CA TRP A 318 8.48 -3.63 7.42
C TRP A 318 8.20 -4.62 8.55
N VAL A 319 9.15 -5.51 8.81
CA VAL A 319 9.18 -6.40 9.98
C VAL A 319 9.75 -5.64 11.18
N ASP A 320 10.84 -4.94 10.92
CA ASP A 320 11.57 -4.09 11.86
C ASP A 320 12.31 -2.97 11.11
N ARG A 321 13.19 -2.24 11.80
CA ARG A 321 13.95 -1.15 11.18
C ARG A 321 14.88 -1.62 10.05
N ASN A 322 15.35 -2.86 10.05
CA ASN A 322 16.36 -3.34 9.13
C ASN A 322 15.85 -4.42 8.17
N THR A 323 14.63 -4.91 8.38
CA THR A 323 14.06 -6.03 7.63
C THR A 323 12.73 -5.64 7.04
N ALA A 324 12.59 -5.77 5.73
CA ALA A 324 11.33 -5.67 5.01
C ALA A 324 10.98 -7.00 4.35
N VAL A 325 9.70 -7.22 4.14
CA VAL A 325 9.17 -8.34 3.34
C VAL A 325 8.50 -7.76 2.11
N LEU A 326 8.72 -8.40 0.98
CA LEU A 326 8.12 -8.04 -0.30
C LEU A 326 7.41 -9.25 -0.86
N ALA A 327 6.25 -9.07 -1.46
CA ALA A 327 5.53 -10.16 -2.10
C ALA A 327 4.88 -9.72 -3.42
N GLY A 328 4.56 -10.71 -4.26
CA GLY A 328 3.96 -10.42 -5.55
C GLY A 328 3.64 -11.68 -6.33
N LYS A 329 4.03 -11.73 -7.60
CA LYS A 329 3.83 -12.86 -8.48
C LYS A 329 4.75 -14.00 -8.08
N ASN A 330 4.16 -15.08 -7.59
CA ASN A 330 4.79 -16.37 -7.30
C ASN A 330 5.86 -16.36 -6.20
N LYS A 331 6.00 -15.29 -5.40
CA LYS A 331 7.07 -15.22 -4.40
C LYS A 331 6.79 -14.33 -3.20
N ILE A 332 7.47 -14.67 -2.09
CA ILE A 332 7.70 -13.79 -0.94
C ILE A 332 9.20 -13.71 -0.71
N LEU A 333 9.73 -12.50 -0.58
CA LEU A 333 11.13 -12.20 -0.38
C LEU A 333 11.33 -11.49 0.96
N LYS A 334 12.44 -11.78 1.64
CA LYS A 334 12.98 -10.99 2.76
C LYS A 334 14.08 -10.09 2.24
N MET A 335 14.00 -8.81 2.52
CA MET A 335 15.03 -7.82 2.21
C MET A 335 15.62 -7.29 3.51
N THR A 336 16.92 -7.47 3.68
CA THR A 336 17.68 -7.00 4.85
C THR A 336 18.57 -5.83 4.45
N PHE A 337 18.44 -4.74 5.18
CA PHE A 337 19.21 -3.52 4.99
C PHE A 337 20.47 -3.56 5.87
N ALA A 338 21.63 -3.17 5.30
CA ALA A 338 22.83 -3.00 6.10
C ALA A 338 22.59 -1.98 7.22
N PRO A 339 23.13 -2.18 8.44
CA PRO A 339 23.12 -1.16 9.48
C PRO A 339 23.71 0.16 8.94
N LYS A 340 23.05 1.27 9.30
CA LYS A 340 23.59 2.62 9.04
C LYS A 340 24.62 2.98 10.08
#